data_2e902b50adb27679fb7a8ef9f58b120c
#
_entry.id   2e902b50adb27679fb7a8ef9f58b120c
#
_cell.length_a   1.000
_cell.length_b   1.000
_cell.length_c   1.000
_cell.angle_alpha   90.00
_cell.angle_beta   90.00
_cell.angle_gamma   90.00
#
_symmetry.space_group_name_H-M   'P 1'
#
loop_
_entity.id
_entity.type
_entity.pdbx_description
1 polymer ?
#
loop_
_entity_poly.entity_id
_entity_poly.type
_entity_poly.pdbx_seq_one_letter_code
_entity_poly.pdbx_strand_id
1 'polypeptide(L)'
;MNSALTRKLEAAVTILTGHGALKDRLALAYSKYLEHLELLELPEETQREFAELSLAMHRARALPGDTIVRASIRKLSNEEAQRHASLAVRMYGLHMADLAGEQTLIRSTITRSSTPLAALLALDSPGMSAGAHGKHSSRAQRA
;
A
#
# COMPACT_ATOMS: atom_id res chain seq x y z
N MET A 1 -10.28 6.15 -3.15
CA MET A 1 -9.29 5.57 -4.08
C MET A 1 -8.21 6.56 -4.38
N ASN A 2 -7.04 6.33 -3.84
CA ASN A 2 -5.94 7.26 -4.00
C ASN A 2 -5.03 6.97 -5.18
N SER A 3 -5.61 6.84 -6.38
CA SER A 3 -4.81 6.60 -7.58
C SER A 3 -3.81 7.73 -7.86
N ALA A 4 -4.12 8.95 -7.44
CA ALA A 4 -3.21 10.09 -7.61
C ALA A 4 -2.00 9.97 -6.68
N LEU A 5 -2.20 9.58 -5.43
CA LEU A 5 -1.13 9.34 -4.46
C LEU A 5 -0.24 8.20 -4.95
N THR A 6 -0.84 7.08 -5.38
CA THR A 6 -0.10 5.94 -5.92
C THR A 6 0.83 6.36 -7.05
N ARG A 7 0.31 7.11 -8.03
CA ARG A 7 1.11 7.58 -9.16
C ARG A 7 2.25 8.51 -8.76
N LYS A 8 1.99 9.40 -7.79
CA LYS A 8 3.05 10.32 -7.32
C LYS A 8 4.16 9.56 -6.60
N LEU A 9 3.79 8.62 -5.71
CA LEU A 9 4.78 7.81 -4.98
C LEU A 9 5.57 6.91 -5.93
N GLU A 10 4.89 6.25 -6.87
CA GLU A 10 5.55 5.40 -7.88
C GLU A 10 6.54 6.21 -8.71
N ALA A 11 6.13 7.39 -9.20
CA ALA A 11 6.99 8.25 -9.98
C ALA A 11 8.20 8.74 -9.18
N ALA A 12 8.01 9.08 -7.92
CA ALA A 12 9.11 9.49 -7.03
C ALA A 12 10.12 8.34 -6.84
N VAL A 13 9.63 7.12 -6.58
CA VAL A 13 10.48 5.94 -6.42
C VAL A 13 11.23 5.64 -7.74
N THR A 14 10.57 5.77 -8.86
CA THR A 14 11.20 5.57 -10.19
C THR A 14 12.37 6.53 -10.39
N ILE A 15 12.23 7.81 -10.02
CA ILE A 15 13.32 8.77 -10.08
C ILE A 15 14.46 8.38 -9.13
N LEU A 16 14.12 7.99 -7.91
CA LEU A 16 15.10 7.63 -6.87
C LEU A 16 15.92 6.41 -7.24
N THR A 17 15.36 5.49 -8.02
CA THR A 17 16.05 4.28 -8.47
C THR A 17 16.78 4.47 -9.81
N GLY A 18 16.71 5.66 -10.39
CA GLY A 18 17.33 5.95 -11.67
C GLY A 18 18.82 6.23 -11.58
N HIS A 19 19.37 6.88 -12.60
CA HIS A 19 20.78 7.18 -12.71
C HIS A 19 21.14 8.54 -12.10
N GLY A 20 22.41 8.75 -11.80
CA GLY A 20 22.93 10.01 -11.32
C GLY A 20 23.13 10.04 -9.81
N ALA A 21 23.61 11.16 -9.30
CA ALA A 21 23.88 11.31 -7.87
C ALA A 21 22.60 11.25 -7.05
N LEU A 22 22.66 10.63 -5.89
CA LEU A 22 21.50 10.45 -5.02
C LEU A 22 20.83 11.79 -4.67
N LYS A 23 21.61 12.80 -4.34
CA LYS A 23 21.09 14.12 -3.99
C LYS A 23 20.32 14.77 -5.13
N ASP A 24 20.78 14.60 -6.37
CA ASP A 24 20.10 15.13 -7.55
C ASP A 24 18.78 14.40 -7.80
N ARG A 25 18.78 13.08 -7.65
CA ARG A 25 17.57 12.27 -7.77
C ARG A 25 16.56 12.63 -6.69
N LEU A 26 17.03 12.81 -5.45
CA LEU A 26 16.18 13.20 -4.34
C LEU A 26 15.56 14.59 -4.56
N ALA A 27 16.37 15.57 -5.04
CA ALA A 27 15.87 16.89 -5.37
C ALA A 27 14.77 16.84 -6.43
N LEU A 28 14.98 16.05 -7.47
CA LEU A 28 14.03 15.92 -8.56
C LEU A 28 12.74 15.20 -8.11
N ALA A 29 12.86 14.11 -7.37
CA ALA A 29 11.72 13.35 -6.87
C ALA A 29 10.88 14.21 -5.92
N TYR A 30 11.55 14.94 -5.02
CA TYR A 30 10.87 15.81 -4.08
C TYR A 30 10.12 16.94 -4.79
N SER A 31 10.83 17.73 -5.62
CA SER A 31 10.23 18.89 -6.27
C SER A 31 9.08 18.54 -7.21
N LYS A 32 9.16 17.40 -7.89
CA LYS A 32 8.12 17.03 -8.86
C LYS A 32 6.91 16.34 -8.23
N TYR A 33 7.13 15.53 -7.20
CA TYR A 33 6.09 14.65 -6.70
C TYR A 33 5.85 14.72 -5.20
N LEU A 34 6.91 14.70 -4.37
CA LEU A 34 6.75 14.58 -2.93
C LEU A 34 6.30 15.89 -2.28
N GLU A 35 6.73 17.02 -2.80
CA GLU A 35 6.37 18.34 -2.26
C GLU A 35 4.86 18.59 -2.25
N HIS A 36 4.15 17.97 -3.17
CA HIS A 36 2.72 18.15 -3.35
C HIS A 36 1.86 17.03 -2.73
N LEU A 37 2.45 16.27 -1.82
CA LEU A 37 1.70 15.23 -1.10
C LEU A 37 1.04 15.82 0.13
N GLU A 38 -0.20 15.38 0.35
CA GLU A 38 -0.93 15.74 1.56
C GLU A 38 -0.52 14.80 2.69
N LEU A 39 -0.14 15.36 3.83
CA LEU A 39 0.35 14.56 4.95
C LEU A 39 -0.64 13.47 5.39
N LEU A 40 -1.92 13.83 5.42
CA LEU A 40 -2.96 12.91 5.87
C LEU A 40 -3.29 11.80 4.89
N GLU A 41 -2.84 11.90 3.64
CA GLU A 41 -3.01 10.84 2.66
C GLU A 41 -1.95 9.75 2.78
N LEU A 42 -0.87 10.02 3.52
CA LEU A 42 0.23 9.10 3.68
C LEU A 42 -0.05 8.08 4.80
N PRO A 43 0.58 6.89 4.73
CA PRO A 43 0.50 5.92 5.82
C PRO A 43 0.92 6.56 7.14
N GLU A 44 0.14 6.33 8.19
CA GLU A 44 0.34 6.98 9.49
C GLU A 44 1.76 6.84 10.03
N GLU A 45 2.36 5.65 9.83
CA GLU A 45 3.72 5.37 10.28
C GLU A 45 4.77 6.27 9.63
N THR A 46 4.48 6.85 8.48
CA THR A 46 5.44 7.67 7.74
C THR A 46 5.17 9.18 7.83
N GLN A 47 4.04 9.58 8.38
CA GLN A 47 3.65 11.01 8.41
C GLN A 47 4.66 11.89 9.14
N ARG A 48 5.14 11.43 10.28
CA ARG A 48 6.12 12.20 11.07
C ARG A 48 7.44 12.37 10.32
N GLU A 49 7.95 11.29 9.76
CA GLU A 49 9.21 11.34 9.02
C GLU A 49 9.08 12.16 7.74
N PHE A 50 7.91 12.12 7.10
CA PHE A 50 7.64 12.96 5.93
C PHE A 50 7.59 14.45 6.31
N ALA A 51 7.02 14.80 7.45
CA ALA A 51 7.04 16.18 7.95
C ALA A 51 8.49 16.63 8.20
N GLU A 52 9.33 15.78 8.77
CA GLU A 52 10.76 16.05 8.97
C GLU A 52 11.49 16.26 7.63
N LEU A 53 11.18 15.42 6.64
CA LEU A 53 11.70 15.55 5.28
C LEU A 53 11.33 16.93 4.69
N SER A 54 10.06 17.30 4.78
CA SER A 54 9.59 18.58 4.24
C SER A 54 10.30 19.76 4.89
N LEU A 55 10.50 19.73 6.20
CA LEU A 55 11.26 20.76 6.90
C LEU A 55 12.72 20.79 6.43
N ALA A 56 13.35 19.63 6.24
CA ALA A 56 14.73 19.56 5.78
C ALA A 56 14.90 20.14 4.37
N MET A 57 13.90 19.92 3.49
CA MET A 57 13.94 20.40 2.11
C MET A 57 13.71 21.90 1.96
N HIS A 58 13.25 22.57 3.00
CA HIS A 58 13.00 24.01 3.00
C HIS A 58 13.90 24.78 3.99
N ARG A 59 14.95 24.13 4.50
CA ARG A 59 15.79 24.72 5.53
C ARG A 59 16.75 25.77 5.04
N ALA A 60 17.28 25.60 3.83
CA ALA A 60 18.30 26.49 3.30
C ALA A 60 17.70 27.66 2.54
N ARG A 61 18.47 28.75 2.49
CA ARG A 61 18.10 29.91 1.69
C ARG A 61 18.60 29.66 0.26
N ALA A 62 17.76 29.88 -0.72
CA ALA A 62 18.16 29.75 -2.12
C ALA A 62 19.00 30.95 -2.55
N LEU A 63 20.04 30.67 -3.35
CA LEU A 63 20.80 31.71 -4.05
C LEU A 63 20.10 32.05 -5.36
N PRO A 64 20.41 33.20 -5.99
CA PRO A 64 19.85 33.55 -7.29
C PRO A 64 20.13 32.43 -8.31
N GLY A 65 19.08 31.99 -9.01
CA GLY A 65 19.18 30.92 -10.00
C GLY A 65 19.10 29.51 -9.43
N ASP A 66 18.88 29.36 -8.13
CA ASP A 66 18.75 28.07 -7.46
C ASP A 66 17.39 27.94 -6.74
N THR A 67 17.00 26.71 -6.40
CA THR A 67 15.77 26.48 -5.63
C THR A 67 16.10 26.20 -4.17
N ILE A 68 15.15 26.49 -3.27
CA ILE A 68 15.29 26.22 -1.85
C ILE A 68 15.57 24.73 -1.61
N VAL A 69 14.89 23.85 -2.35
CA VAL A 69 15.05 22.40 -2.24
C VAL A 69 16.48 21.98 -2.62
N ARG A 70 16.99 22.48 -3.75
CA ARG A 70 18.35 22.16 -4.17
C ARG A 70 19.39 22.66 -3.17
N ALA A 71 19.23 23.89 -2.71
CA ALA A 71 20.11 24.48 -1.71
C ALA A 71 20.09 23.66 -0.41
N SER A 72 18.92 23.21 0.02
CA SER A 72 18.75 22.42 1.23
C SER A 72 19.39 21.04 1.09
N ILE A 73 19.18 20.38 -0.04
CA ILE A 73 19.74 19.04 -0.28
C ILE A 73 21.27 19.05 -0.34
N ARG A 74 21.86 20.11 -0.88
CA ARG A 74 23.34 20.23 -0.88
C ARG A 74 23.92 20.24 0.53
N LYS A 75 23.17 20.71 1.52
CA LYS A 75 23.62 20.75 2.90
C LYS A 75 23.41 19.46 3.66
N LEU A 76 22.65 18.52 3.11
CA LEU A 76 22.47 17.22 3.75
C LEU A 76 23.75 16.39 3.64
N SER A 77 24.00 15.56 4.62
CA SER A 77 24.98 14.50 4.49
C SER A 77 24.49 13.42 3.52
N ASN A 78 25.37 12.55 3.07
CA ASN A 78 24.96 11.43 2.22
C ASN A 78 24.05 10.48 2.97
N GLU A 79 24.28 10.31 4.26
CA GLU A 79 23.44 9.46 5.12
C GLU A 79 22.02 10.02 5.27
N GLU A 80 21.90 11.32 5.47
CA GLU A 80 20.61 11.98 5.54
C GLU A 80 19.86 11.87 4.22
N ALA A 81 20.54 12.11 3.09
CA ALA A 81 19.95 11.94 1.76
C ALA A 81 19.47 10.51 1.53
N GLN A 82 20.27 9.52 1.94
CA GLN A 82 19.90 8.11 1.83
C GLN A 82 18.69 7.77 2.70
N ARG A 83 18.63 8.32 3.91
CA ARG A 83 17.50 8.12 4.82
C ARG A 83 16.21 8.67 4.22
N HIS A 84 16.26 9.86 3.64
CA HIS A 84 15.09 10.47 3.00
C HIS A 84 14.65 9.73 1.73
N ALA A 85 15.60 9.24 0.93
CA ALA A 85 15.28 8.41 -0.23
C ALA A 85 14.61 7.10 0.20
N SER A 86 15.12 6.45 1.24
CA SER A 86 14.55 5.23 1.80
C SER A 86 13.14 5.44 2.35
N LEU A 87 12.88 6.61 2.93
CA LEU A 87 11.55 6.97 3.40
C LEU A 87 10.54 6.98 2.24
N ALA A 88 10.90 7.56 1.10
CA ALA A 88 9.99 7.58 -0.06
C ALA A 88 9.66 6.17 -0.54
N VAL A 89 10.63 5.28 -0.57
CA VAL A 89 10.41 3.87 -0.94
C VAL A 89 9.49 3.19 0.08
N ARG A 90 9.71 3.45 1.36
CA ARG A 90 8.88 2.87 2.44
C ARG A 90 7.44 3.38 2.38
N MET A 91 7.25 4.68 2.12
CA MET A 91 5.91 5.25 1.94
C MET A 91 5.14 4.54 0.81
N TYR A 92 5.81 4.32 -0.31
CA TYR A 92 5.21 3.60 -1.44
C TYR A 92 4.87 2.15 -1.06
N GLY A 93 5.79 1.45 -0.42
CA GLY A 93 5.57 0.06 0.00
C GLY A 93 4.39 -0.10 0.96
N LEU A 94 4.31 0.77 1.99
CA LEU A 94 3.21 0.75 2.95
C LEU A 94 1.88 1.12 2.29
N HIS A 95 1.88 2.13 1.42
CA HIS A 95 0.68 2.51 0.69
C HIS A 95 0.16 1.37 -0.19
N MET A 96 1.05 0.66 -0.87
CA MET A 96 0.66 -0.50 -1.68
C MET A 96 0.15 -1.67 -0.82
N ALA A 97 0.72 -1.87 0.35
CA ALA A 97 0.25 -2.89 1.29
C ALA A 97 -1.15 -2.56 1.82
N ASP A 98 -1.43 -1.30 2.12
CA ASP A 98 -2.75 -0.86 2.56
C ASP A 98 -3.79 -1.08 1.47
N LEU A 99 -3.48 -0.72 0.22
CA LEU A 99 -4.37 -0.97 -0.91
C LEU A 99 -4.65 -2.46 -1.13
N ALA A 100 -3.63 -3.30 -0.99
CA ALA A 100 -3.79 -4.74 -1.11
C ALA A 100 -4.69 -5.30 0.01
N GLY A 101 -4.54 -4.78 1.23
CA GLY A 101 -5.37 -5.14 2.37
C GLY A 101 -6.84 -4.77 2.15
N GLU A 102 -7.11 -3.57 1.66
CA GLU A 102 -8.46 -3.12 1.33
C GLU A 102 -9.11 -4.01 0.28
N GLN A 103 -8.38 -4.34 -0.78
CA GLN A 103 -8.89 -5.22 -1.85
C GLN A 103 -9.22 -6.62 -1.31
N THR A 104 -8.40 -7.14 -0.42
CA THR A 104 -8.64 -8.44 0.20
C THR A 104 -9.91 -8.41 1.05
N LEU A 105 -10.12 -7.35 1.83
CA LEU A 105 -11.33 -7.21 2.64
C LEU A 105 -12.58 -7.11 1.78
N ILE A 106 -12.56 -6.32 0.72
CA ILE A 106 -13.69 -6.19 -0.20
C ILE A 106 -14.02 -7.55 -0.83
N ARG A 107 -13.01 -8.26 -1.30
CA ARG A 107 -13.18 -9.57 -1.91
C ARG A 107 -13.77 -10.58 -0.92
N SER A 108 -13.29 -10.59 0.31
CA SER A 108 -13.81 -11.45 1.38
C SER A 108 -15.25 -11.15 1.72
N THR A 109 -15.62 -9.87 1.73
CA THR A 109 -16.98 -9.46 2.01
C THR A 109 -17.93 -9.91 0.90
N ILE A 110 -17.55 -9.76 -0.36
CA ILE A 110 -18.34 -10.21 -1.50
C ILE A 110 -18.53 -11.72 -1.47
N THR A 111 -17.46 -12.47 -1.23
CA THR A 111 -17.53 -13.92 -1.15
C THR A 111 -18.44 -14.37 -0.03
N ARG A 112 -18.36 -13.68 1.11
CA ARG A 112 -19.18 -14.03 2.28
C ARG A 112 -20.65 -13.75 2.04
N SER A 113 -20.98 -12.71 1.30
CA SER A 113 -22.37 -12.39 1.00
C SER A 113 -23.00 -13.39 0.03
N SER A 114 -22.24 -14.07 -0.81
CA SER A 114 -22.79 -15.08 -1.68
C SER A 114 -22.89 -16.45 -1.02
N THR A 115 -22.20 -16.69 0.06
CA THR A 115 -22.20 -17.95 0.75
C THR A 115 -23.57 -18.36 1.28
N PRO A 116 -24.39 -17.49 1.84
CA PRO A 116 -25.67 -17.91 2.36
C PRO A 116 -26.57 -18.61 1.37
N LEU A 117 -26.56 -18.16 0.12
CA LEU A 117 -27.39 -18.80 -0.87
C LEU A 117 -26.89 -20.21 -1.18
N ALA A 118 -25.60 -20.38 -1.31
CA ALA A 118 -25.03 -21.67 -1.54
C ALA A 118 -25.23 -22.61 -0.34
N ALA A 119 -25.17 -22.10 0.86
CA ALA A 119 -25.41 -22.86 2.04
C ALA A 119 -26.85 -23.35 2.12
N LEU A 120 -27.80 -22.55 1.72
CA LEU A 120 -29.20 -22.96 1.68
C LEU A 120 -29.42 -24.06 0.67
N LEU A 121 -28.81 -23.97 -0.49
CA LEU A 121 -28.93 -25.01 -1.50
C LEU A 121 -28.28 -26.31 -1.03
N ALA A 122 -27.21 -26.22 -0.32
CA ALA A 122 -26.56 -27.40 0.21
C ALA A 122 -27.37 -28.08 1.32
N LEU A 123 -28.10 -27.32 2.08
CA LEU A 123 -28.92 -27.88 3.13
C LEU A 123 -30.09 -28.66 2.58
N ASP A 124 -30.57 -28.30 1.43
CA ASP A 124 -31.70 -29.00 0.84
C ASP A 124 -31.29 -30.38 0.36
N SER A 125 -30.13 -30.58 -0.04
CA SER A 125 -29.68 -31.81 -0.60
C SER A 125 -29.52 -32.93 0.37
N PRO A 126 -28.94 -32.75 1.49
CA PRO A 126 -28.60 -33.86 2.35
C PRO A 126 -29.74 -34.63 2.91
N GLY A 127 -30.84 -34.03 2.96
CA GLY A 127 -31.91 -34.64 3.60
C GLY A 127 -32.23 -36.01 3.12
N MET A 128 -32.30 -36.17 1.86
CA MET A 128 -32.78 -37.35 1.36
C MET A 128 -31.86 -38.49 1.47
N SER A 129 -30.66 -38.28 1.40
CA SER A 129 -29.81 -39.39 1.30
C SER A 129 -29.75 -40.17 2.55
N ALA A 130 -29.86 -39.54 3.61
CA ALA A 130 -29.66 -40.20 4.82
C ALA A 130 -30.70 -41.26 5.06
N GLY A 131 -31.82 -40.94 4.71
CA GLY A 131 -32.83 -41.85 5.07
C GLY A 131 -32.72 -43.15 4.41
N ALA A 132 -32.29 -43.15 3.30
CA ALA A 132 -32.31 -44.27 2.56
C ALA A 132 -31.50 -45.38 3.09
N HIS A 133 -30.51 -45.06 3.73
CA HIS A 133 -29.65 -45.98 4.03
C HIS A 133 -29.97 -46.94 5.03
N GLY A 134 -30.48 -46.50 5.99
CA GLY A 134 -30.60 -47.26 7.11
C GLY A 134 -31.35 -48.54 6.91
N LYS A 135 -32.16 -48.57 6.00
CA LYS A 135 -32.96 -49.61 5.96
C LYS A 135 -32.40 -50.81 5.60
N HIS A 136 -31.56 -50.88 4.78
CA HIS A 136 -31.18 -52.05 4.36
C HIS A 136 -30.53 -52.90 5.25
N SER A 137 -29.97 -52.34 6.16
CA SER A 137 -29.23 -53.15 6.98
C SER A 137 -30.09 -54.10 7.68
N SER A 138 -31.23 -53.73 7.91
CA SER A 138 -31.96 -54.53 8.70
C SER A 138 -32.21 -55.86 8.13
N ARG A 139 -32.42 -56.00 6.94
CA ARG A 139 -32.76 -57.20 6.51
C ARG A 139 -31.66 -58.10 6.51
N ALA A 140 -30.53 -57.63 6.63
CA ALA A 140 -29.50 -58.50 6.54
C ALA A 140 -29.50 -59.51 7.57
N GLN A 141 -29.89 -59.23 8.66
CA GLN A 141 -29.66 -60.09 9.64
C GLN A 141 -30.49 -61.21 9.70
N ARG A 142 -31.50 -61.27 9.20
CA ARG A 142 -32.28 -62.25 9.39
C ARG A 142 -31.80 -63.48 8.99
N ALA A 143 -30.96 -63.56 8.39
CA ALA A 143 -30.58 -64.80 7.99
C ALA A 143 -30.18 -65.74 9.04
#